data_56466f1f88462ba6db86173238ea3549
#
_entry.id   56466f1f88462ba6db86173238ea3549
#
_cell.length_a   1.000
_cell.length_b   1.000
_cell.length_c   1.000
_cell.angle_alpha   90.00
_cell.angle_beta   90.00
_cell.angle_gamma   90.00
#
_symmetry.space_group_name_H-M   'P 1'
#
loop_
_entity.id
_entity.type
_entity.pdbx_description
1 polymer ?
#
loop_
_entity_poly.entity_id
_entity_poly.type
_entity_poly.pdbx_seq_one_letter_code
_entity_poly.pdbx_strand_id
1 'polypeptide(L)'
;MPGDRLIAIGGHRVGRNVSPHELLINQAGSDVLLTFMKMDGTLRSVTIKALYDESRARYREWVERNRQIVHEATQGRVRYLHIPDMQAHGYAEFHRGFLAGVVYEGLIVDLRYNTGGFVSPLIVEKLARKRLGYGVSRWGEPEPYPPESVMGPMVAITNEAAGSDGDIISHVFKMMKLGPLIGKRTWGGVIGIYPRDTLIDGGVTTQPEFSFWSAESGWQLENRGVEPDIEVEMRPQDYVGGVDPQLERAIAEVLRLMQDHAPKLPDFSERPRLPLPEEG
;
A
#
# COMPACT_ATOMS: atom_id res chain seq x y z
N MET A 1 13.48 -8.70 21.15
CA MET A 1 12.33 -9.54 20.75
C MET A 1 11.11 -9.01 21.47
N PRO A 2 9.90 -9.10 20.90
CA PRO A 2 8.68 -8.82 21.66
C PRO A 2 8.67 -9.65 22.96
N GLY A 3 8.33 -8.99 24.10
CA GLY A 3 8.37 -9.61 25.43
C GLY A 3 9.66 -9.36 26.23
N ASP A 4 10.74 -8.93 25.58
CA ASP A 4 11.96 -8.51 26.31
C ASP A 4 11.71 -7.15 26.99
N ARG A 5 12.25 -6.99 28.21
CA ARG A 5 12.11 -5.76 28.99
C ARG A 5 13.36 -4.88 28.87
N LEU A 6 13.19 -3.63 28.43
CA LEU A 6 14.27 -2.65 28.40
C LEU A 6 14.71 -2.29 29.82
N ILE A 7 15.97 -2.50 30.13
CA ILE A 7 16.54 -2.32 31.47
C ILE A 7 17.41 -1.06 31.56
N ALA A 8 18.21 -0.76 30.52
CA ALA A 8 19.07 0.40 30.50
C ALA A 8 19.28 0.94 29.08
N ILE A 9 19.57 2.23 28.99
CA ILE A 9 19.95 2.98 27.80
C ILE A 9 21.26 3.72 28.10
N GLY A 10 22.28 3.51 27.27
CA GLY A 10 23.60 4.14 27.49
C GLY A 10 24.23 3.82 28.86
N GLY A 11 23.91 2.67 29.43
CA GLY A 11 24.34 2.29 30.76
C GLY A 11 23.46 2.86 31.89
N HIS A 12 22.54 3.78 31.64
CA HIS A 12 21.63 4.35 32.64
C HIS A 12 20.36 3.50 32.75
N ARG A 13 20.00 3.16 33.99
CA ARG A 13 18.87 2.27 34.27
C ARG A 13 17.53 2.96 33.97
N VAL A 14 16.68 2.29 33.20
CA VAL A 14 15.27 2.66 33.01
C VAL A 14 14.47 2.25 34.25
N GLY A 15 13.60 3.12 34.75
CA GLY A 15 12.80 2.87 35.93
C GLY A 15 11.56 3.78 36.00
N ARG A 16 10.89 3.75 37.16
CA ARG A 16 9.67 4.58 37.36
C ARG A 16 9.96 6.08 37.29
N ASN A 17 11.16 6.52 37.68
CA ASN A 17 11.53 7.92 37.73
C ASN A 17 12.41 8.36 36.54
N VAL A 18 12.86 7.43 35.71
CA VAL A 18 13.72 7.70 34.55
C VAL A 18 13.12 6.98 33.34
N SER A 19 12.49 7.74 32.47
CA SER A 19 11.83 7.19 31.30
C SER A 19 12.82 6.89 30.16
N PRO A 20 12.51 5.95 29.25
CA PRO A 20 13.31 5.76 28.04
C PRO A 20 13.46 7.04 27.22
N HIS A 21 12.40 7.86 27.13
CA HIS A 21 12.41 9.12 26.38
C HIS A 21 13.42 10.12 26.95
N GLU A 22 13.51 10.22 28.26
CA GLU A 22 14.47 11.10 28.95
C GLU A 22 15.91 10.71 28.62
N LEU A 23 16.22 9.41 28.62
CA LEU A 23 17.55 8.90 28.31
C LEU A 23 17.92 8.99 26.82
N LEU A 24 16.93 9.22 25.96
CA LEU A 24 17.11 9.39 24.52
C LEU A 24 17.14 10.87 24.06
N ILE A 25 16.98 11.82 24.99
CA ILE A 25 17.10 13.25 24.69
C ILE A 25 18.47 13.52 24.06
N ASN A 26 18.49 14.23 22.94
CA ASN A 26 19.67 14.57 22.14
C ASN A 26 20.49 13.37 21.62
N GLN A 27 19.90 12.17 21.59
CA GLN A 27 20.59 10.97 21.07
C GLN A 27 20.26 10.69 19.58
N ALA A 28 19.35 11.45 18.97
CA ALA A 28 18.97 11.22 17.58
C ALA A 28 20.18 11.25 16.64
N GLY A 29 20.31 10.23 15.79
CA GLY A 29 21.45 10.02 14.89
C GLY A 29 22.69 9.41 15.56
N SER A 30 22.70 9.24 16.89
CA SER A 30 23.81 8.63 17.63
C SER A 30 23.63 7.12 17.80
N ASP A 31 24.73 6.42 18.00
CA ASP A 31 24.72 5.03 18.37
C ASP A 31 24.46 4.89 19.88
N VAL A 32 23.41 4.18 20.24
CA VAL A 32 22.94 4.04 21.64
C VAL A 32 22.95 2.57 22.05
N LEU A 33 23.58 2.29 23.18
CA LEU A 33 23.60 0.95 23.77
C LEU A 33 22.29 0.72 24.54
N LEU A 34 21.51 -0.28 24.13
CA LEU A 34 20.32 -0.74 24.83
C LEU A 34 20.60 -2.06 25.54
N THR A 35 20.18 -2.18 26.79
CA THR A 35 20.24 -3.43 27.54
C THR A 35 18.84 -3.93 27.84
N PHE A 36 18.57 -5.15 27.42
CA PHE A 36 17.31 -5.85 27.63
C PHE A 36 17.46 -7.02 28.56
N MET A 37 16.44 -7.29 29.35
CA MET A 37 16.25 -8.54 30.04
C MET A 37 15.28 -9.39 29.25
N LYS A 38 15.72 -10.57 28.82
CA LYS A 38 14.89 -11.53 28.13
C LYS A 38 13.89 -12.21 29.08
N MET A 39 12.94 -12.93 28.52
CA MET A 39 11.95 -13.69 29.31
C MET A 39 12.59 -14.76 30.19
N ASP A 40 13.75 -15.30 29.81
CA ASP A 40 14.53 -16.26 30.59
C ASP A 40 15.39 -15.64 31.70
N GLY A 41 15.31 -14.30 31.88
CA GLY A 41 16.09 -13.54 32.88
C GLY A 41 17.50 -13.20 32.42
N THR A 42 17.98 -13.65 31.28
CA THR A 42 19.31 -13.30 30.78
C THR A 42 19.36 -11.87 30.24
N LEU A 43 20.50 -11.21 30.37
CA LEU A 43 20.71 -9.87 29.80
C LEU A 43 21.27 -9.95 28.40
N ARG A 44 20.75 -9.06 27.52
CA ARG A 44 21.29 -8.84 26.19
C ARG A 44 21.49 -7.35 25.95
N SER A 45 22.66 -6.98 25.45
CA SER A 45 22.93 -5.61 25.00
C SER A 45 23.04 -5.56 23.48
N VAL A 46 22.51 -4.49 22.89
CA VAL A 46 22.61 -4.20 21.45
C VAL A 46 22.85 -2.71 21.28
N THR A 47 23.71 -2.36 20.33
CA THR A 47 23.88 -0.97 19.91
C THR A 47 22.96 -0.72 18.72
N ILE A 48 22.17 0.34 18.79
CA ILE A 48 21.27 0.77 17.72
C ILE A 48 21.52 2.24 17.42
N LYS A 49 21.22 2.66 16.21
CA LYS A 49 21.16 4.07 15.85
C LYS A 49 19.82 4.66 16.28
N ALA A 50 19.83 5.68 17.14
CA ALA A 50 18.61 6.39 17.52
C ALA A 50 18.07 7.18 16.32
N LEU A 51 16.76 7.10 16.10
CA LEU A 51 16.10 7.78 14.98
C LEU A 51 15.72 9.22 15.37
N TYR A 52 15.72 10.14 14.40
CA TYR A 52 15.11 11.46 14.53
C TYR A 52 13.60 11.39 14.50
N ASP A 53 13.07 10.46 13.71
CA ASP A 53 11.64 10.24 13.51
C ASP A 53 11.38 8.76 13.23
N GLU A 54 10.39 8.19 13.90
CA GLU A 54 10.01 6.78 13.76
C GLU A 54 8.88 6.54 12.74
N SER A 55 8.34 7.57 12.11
CA SER A 55 7.18 7.49 11.20
C SER A 55 7.40 6.46 10.09
N ARG A 56 8.60 6.44 9.50
CA ARG A 56 8.95 5.45 8.47
C ARG A 56 8.97 4.01 9.00
N ALA A 57 9.47 3.81 10.22
CA ALA A 57 9.52 2.48 10.83
C ALA A 57 8.10 1.99 11.17
N ARG A 58 7.27 2.87 11.76
CA ARG A 58 5.85 2.58 12.05
C ARG A 58 5.04 2.31 10.79
N TYR A 59 5.25 3.11 9.75
CA TYR A 59 4.63 2.88 8.45
C TYR A 59 4.99 1.50 7.90
N ARG A 60 6.27 1.13 7.90
CA ARG A 60 6.72 -0.19 7.43
C ARG A 60 6.12 -1.33 8.24
N GLU A 61 6.09 -1.20 9.54
CA GLU A 61 5.49 -2.21 10.44
C GLU A 61 3.99 -2.38 10.15
N TRP A 62 3.26 -1.27 9.96
CA TRP A 62 1.83 -1.30 9.65
C TRP A 62 1.56 -1.98 8.29
N VAL A 63 2.29 -1.60 7.24
CA VAL A 63 2.14 -2.21 5.91
C VAL A 63 2.48 -3.70 5.94
N GLU A 64 3.57 -4.07 6.63
CA GLU A 64 4.00 -5.46 6.72
C GLU A 64 3.01 -6.31 7.51
N ARG A 65 2.47 -5.78 8.61
CA ARG A 65 1.42 -6.45 9.37
C ARG A 65 0.16 -6.67 8.52
N ASN A 66 -0.30 -5.67 7.79
CA ASN A 66 -1.46 -5.81 6.91
C ASN A 66 -1.20 -6.83 5.80
N ARG A 67 0.01 -6.80 5.20
CA ARG A 67 0.43 -7.78 4.22
C ARG A 67 0.39 -9.20 4.76
N GLN A 68 0.84 -9.40 6.00
CA GLN A 68 0.81 -10.71 6.65
C GLN A 68 -0.61 -11.17 6.96
N ILE A 69 -1.48 -10.28 7.47
CA ILE A 69 -2.91 -10.58 7.69
C ILE A 69 -3.57 -11.06 6.40
N VAL A 70 -3.36 -10.34 5.29
CA VAL A 70 -3.92 -10.74 3.99
C VAL A 70 -3.34 -12.08 3.54
N HIS A 71 -2.03 -12.28 3.66
CA HIS A 71 -1.38 -13.54 3.29
C HIS A 71 -1.95 -14.73 4.06
N GLU A 72 -2.07 -14.62 5.38
CA GLU A 72 -2.60 -15.68 6.23
C GLU A 72 -4.08 -15.97 5.93
N ALA A 73 -4.91 -14.92 5.85
CA ALA A 73 -6.34 -15.05 5.60
C ALA A 73 -6.68 -15.63 4.21
N THR A 74 -5.79 -15.45 3.24
CA THR A 74 -5.99 -15.90 1.85
C THR A 74 -5.10 -17.09 1.45
N GLN A 75 -4.39 -17.69 2.40
CA GLN A 75 -3.43 -18.78 2.15
C GLN A 75 -2.38 -18.40 1.09
N GLY A 76 -1.94 -17.16 1.11
CA GLY A 76 -0.94 -16.65 0.19
C GLY A 76 -1.44 -16.36 -1.24
N ARG A 77 -2.74 -16.47 -1.51
CA ARG A 77 -3.32 -16.31 -2.86
C ARG A 77 -3.53 -14.87 -3.28
N VAL A 78 -3.63 -13.95 -2.32
CA VAL A 78 -3.89 -12.52 -2.57
C VAL A 78 -2.69 -11.68 -2.15
N ARG A 79 -2.30 -10.74 -3.01
CA ARG A 79 -1.29 -9.73 -2.69
C ARG A 79 -1.93 -8.49 -2.11
N TYR A 80 -1.30 -7.93 -1.08
CA TYR A 80 -1.60 -6.61 -0.52
C TYR A 80 -0.48 -5.64 -0.86
N LEU A 81 -0.84 -4.43 -1.27
CA LEU A 81 0.06 -3.30 -1.42
C LEU A 81 -0.60 -2.02 -0.91
N HIS A 82 0.18 -1.14 -0.32
CA HIS A 82 -0.26 0.19 0.12
C HIS A 82 0.46 1.27 -0.66
N ILE A 83 -0.27 2.33 -1.04
CA ILE A 83 0.26 3.47 -1.78
C ILE A 83 0.07 4.73 -0.92
N PRO A 84 1.13 5.21 -0.22
CA PRO A 84 1.00 6.28 0.77
C PRO A 84 0.83 7.68 0.18
N ASP A 85 1.30 7.87 -1.03
CA ASP A 85 1.24 9.12 -1.77
C ASP A 85 1.29 8.88 -3.27
N MET A 86 0.99 9.89 -4.05
CA MET A 86 1.14 9.89 -5.51
C MET A 86 2.40 10.67 -5.93
N GLN A 87 3.51 10.42 -5.26
CA GLN A 87 4.82 10.99 -5.52
C GLN A 87 5.86 9.87 -5.71
N ALA A 88 7.14 10.22 -5.65
CA ALA A 88 8.23 9.27 -5.86
C ALA A 88 8.23 8.12 -4.83
N HIS A 89 7.85 8.40 -3.58
CA HIS A 89 7.80 7.37 -2.53
C HIS A 89 6.66 6.37 -2.79
N GLY A 90 5.43 6.85 -3.00
CA GLY A 90 4.29 5.98 -3.28
C GLY A 90 4.45 5.20 -4.58
N TYR A 91 5.04 5.81 -5.62
CA TYR A 91 5.37 5.11 -6.86
C TYR A 91 6.36 3.97 -6.64
N ALA A 92 7.39 4.19 -5.81
CA ALA A 92 8.36 3.14 -5.47
C ALA A 92 7.72 2.00 -4.65
N GLU A 93 6.83 2.32 -3.68
CA GLU A 93 6.08 1.33 -2.93
C GLU A 93 5.15 0.51 -3.83
N PHE A 94 4.42 1.20 -4.73
CA PHE A 94 3.58 0.56 -5.72
C PHE A 94 4.39 -0.43 -6.56
N HIS A 95 5.49 -0.01 -7.18
CA HIS A 95 6.30 -0.89 -8.01
C HIS A 95 6.80 -2.12 -7.26
N ARG A 96 7.32 -1.93 -6.04
CA ARG A 96 7.81 -3.03 -5.21
C ARG A 96 6.70 -4.05 -4.90
N GLY A 97 5.51 -3.57 -4.58
CA GLY A 97 4.36 -4.43 -4.28
C GLY A 97 3.77 -5.07 -5.53
N PHE A 98 3.61 -4.28 -6.60
CA PHE A 98 2.92 -4.67 -7.81
C PHE A 98 3.70 -5.72 -8.62
N LEU A 99 5.00 -5.52 -8.84
CA LEU A 99 5.82 -6.50 -9.57
C LEU A 99 5.79 -7.88 -8.91
N ALA A 100 5.83 -7.91 -7.58
CA ALA A 100 5.66 -9.16 -6.84
C ALA A 100 4.20 -9.67 -6.87
N GLY A 101 3.23 -8.81 -7.19
CA GLY A 101 1.80 -9.09 -7.14
C GLY A 101 1.20 -9.68 -8.40
N VAL A 102 1.86 -9.56 -9.55
CA VAL A 102 1.28 -9.98 -10.85
C VAL A 102 1.05 -11.48 -10.99
N VAL A 103 1.66 -12.29 -10.15
CA VAL A 103 1.50 -13.74 -10.11
C VAL A 103 0.42 -14.23 -9.14
N TYR A 104 -0.13 -13.31 -8.32
CA TYR A 104 -1.15 -13.66 -7.34
C TYR A 104 -2.53 -13.73 -7.99
N GLU A 105 -3.41 -14.53 -7.39
CA GLU A 105 -4.78 -14.76 -7.86
C GLU A 105 -5.72 -13.60 -7.57
N GLY A 106 -5.32 -12.66 -6.70
CA GLY A 106 -6.06 -11.44 -6.39
C GLY A 106 -5.14 -10.34 -5.86
N LEU A 107 -5.62 -9.09 -5.87
CA LEU A 107 -4.86 -7.93 -5.43
C LEU A 107 -5.72 -7.00 -4.58
N ILE A 108 -5.22 -6.62 -3.41
CA ILE A 108 -5.77 -5.54 -2.59
C ILE A 108 -4.86 -4.32 -2.71
N VAL A 109 -5.40 -3.21 -3.19
CA VAL A 109 -4.73 -1.91 -3.35
C VAL A 109 -5.23 -0.99 -2.23
N ASP A 110 -4.40 -0.73 -1.24
CA ASP A 110 -4.77 0.14 -0.13
C ASP A 110 -4.32 1.58 -0.42
N LEU A 111 -5.28 2.47 -0.57
CA LEU A 111 -5.13 3.90 -0.83
C LEU A 111 -5.40 4.74 0.42
N ARG A 112 -5.65 4.13 1.56
CA ARG A 112 -5.92 4.86 2.80
C ARG A 112 -4.74 5.75 3.15
N TYR A 113 -5.02 6.93 3.70
CA TYR A 113 -4.02 7.93 4.10
C TYR A 113 -3.14 8.42 2.95
N ASN A 114 -3.59 8.27 1.69
CA ASN A 114 -2.84 8.76 0.54
C ASN A 114 -2.84 10.28 0.50
N THR A 115 -1.68 10.88 0.58
CA THR A 115 -1.51 12.34 0.68
C THR A 115 -1.49 13.05 -0.68
N GLY A 116 -1.82 12.34 -1.77
CA GLY A 116 -1.85 12.91 -3.11
C GLY A 116 -0.48 13.07 -3.78
N GLY A 117 -0.46 13.75 -4.89
CA GLY A 117 0.70 13.97 -5.76
C GLY A 117 0.28 14.09 -7.22
N PHE A 118 1.02 13.42 -8.15
CA PHE A 118 0.79 13.56 -9.60
C PHE A 118 1.03 12.28 -10.40
N VAL A 119 1.32 11.15 -9.77
CA VAL A 119 1.73 9.92 -10.47
C VAL A 119 0.59 8.90 -10.62
N SER A 120 -0.63 9.23 -10.22
CA SER A 120 -1.78 8.33 -10.38
C SER A 120 -1.95 7.80 -11.81
N PRO A 121 -1.72 8.58 -12.91
CA PRO A 121 -1.85 8.06 -14.27
C PRO A 121 -0.90 6.89 -14.55
N LEU A 122 0.34 6.95 -14.03
CA LEU A 122 1.34 5.88 -14.21
C LEU A 122 0.96 4.60 -13.47
N ILE A 123 0.32 4.74 -12.30
CA ILE A 123 -0.17 3.62 -11.49
C ILE A 123 -1.38 2.98 -12.14
N VAL A 124 -2.36 3.79 -12.55
CA VAL A 124 -3.59 3.33 -13.19
C VAL A 124 -3.29 2.60 -14.50
N GLU A 125 -2.36 3.09 -15.31
CA GLU A 125 -1.93 2.40 -16.54
C GLU A 125 -1.53 0.95 -16.27
N LYS A 126 -0.80 0.70 -15.19
CA LYS A 126 -0.39 -0.67 -14.82
C LYS A 126 -1.53 -1.49 -14.23
N LEU A 127 -2.32 -0.91 -13.35
CA LEU A 127 -3.48 -1.61 -12.76
C LEU A 127 -4.51 -2.00 -13.83
N ALA A 128 -4.68 -1.18 -14.86
CA ALA A 128 -5.64 -1.40 -15.96
C ALA A 128 -5.17 -2.44 -17.00
N ARG A 129 -3.95 -2.93 -16.94
CA ARG A 129 -3.42 -3.91 -17.89
C ARG A 129 -4.16 -5.24 -17.78
N LYS A 130 -4.86 -5.61 -18.83
CA LYS A 130 -5.53 -6.91 -18.92
C LYS A 130 -4.55 -7.96 -19.42
N ARG A 131 -4.51 -9.10 -18.75
CA ARG A 131 -3.76 -10.27 -19.22
C ARG A 131 -4.47 -10.84 -20.45
N LEU A 132 -3.81 -10.78 -21.60
CA LEU A 132 -4.35 -11.21 -22.90
C LEU A 132 -3.86 -12.61 -23.28
N GLY A 133 -2.73 -13.04 -22.71
CA GLY A 133 -2.13 -14.31 -23.05
C GLY A 133 -0.81 -14.53 -22.30
N TYR A 134 0.00 -15.41 -22.84
CA TYR A 134 1.30 -15.76 -22.29
C TYR A 134 2.33 -15.95 -23.41
N GLY A 135 3.52 -15.44 -23.19
CA GLY A 135 4.72 -15.84 -23.93
C GLY A 135 5.24 -17.15 -23.35
N VAL A 136 5.34 -18.18 -24.17
CA VAL A 136 5.80 -19.49 -23.72
C VAL A 136 7.09 -19.84 -24.45
N SER A 137 8.22 -19.62 -23.78
CA SER A 137 9.54 -19.91 -24.32
C SER A 137 9.83 -21.40 -24.28
N ARG A 138 10.89 -21.84 -25.01
CA ARG A 138 11.32 -23.22 -25.00
C ARG A 138 11.94 -23.63 -23.64
N TRP A 139 12.52 -22.68 -22.93
CA TRP A 139 13.41 -22.93 -21.79
C TRP A 139 12.95 -22.31 -20.46
N GLY A 140 11.92 -21.51 -20.46
CA GLY A 140 11.47 -20.77 -19.28
C GLY A 140 10.03 -21.05 -18.92
N GLU A 141 9.63 -20.49 -17.79
CA GLU A 141 8.24 -20.47 -17.36
C GLU A 141 7.40 -19.55 -18.26
N PRO A 142 6.10 -19.79 -18.39
CA PRO A 142 5.21 -18.91 -19.13
C PRO A 142 5.18 -17.50 -18.53
N GLU A 143 5.39 -16.48 -19.36
CA GLU A 143 5.37 -15.08 -18.97
C GLU A 143 4.05 -14.40 -19.38
N PRO A 144 3.44 -13.60 -18.51
CA PRO A 144 2.22 -12.86 -18.85
C PRO A 144 2.39 -11.95 -20.07
N TYR A 145 1.36 -11.85 -20.90
CA TYR A 145 1.32 -10.87 -21.99
C TYR A 145 0.05 -10.00 -21.88
N PRO A 146 0.18 -8.67 -21.83
CA PRO A 146 1.44 -7.93 -21.67
C PRO A 146 2.10 -8.22 -20.31
N PRO A 147 3.43 -8.01 -20.20
CA PRO A 147 4.12 -8.11 -18.92
C PRO A 147 3.49 -7.24 -17.85
N GLU A 148 3.64 -7.61 -16.58
CA GLU A 148 3.11 -6.86 -15.45
C GLU A 148 1.59 -6.66 -15.50
N SER A 149 0.84 -7.59 -16.08
CA SER A 149 -0.64 -7.58 -16.04
C SER A 149 -1.17 -8.40 -14.86
N VAL A 150 -2.19 -7.86 -14.17
CA VAL A 150 -2.82 -8.54 -13.03
C VAL A 150 -3.54 -9.81 -13.51
N MET A 151 -3.46 -10.89 -12.74
CA MET A 151 -4.06 -12.17 -13.11
C MET A 151 -5.53 -12.27 -12.71
N GLY A 152 -5.87 -11.81 -11.50
CA GLY A 152 -7.18 -11.98 -10.90
C GLY A 152 -7.88 -10.67 -10.54
N PRO A 153 -8.98 -10.74 -9.78
CA PRO A 153 -9.74 -9.57 -9.37
C PRO A 153 -8.93 -8.67 -8.44
N MET A 154 -9.28 -7.38 -8.48
CA MET A 154 -8.74 -6.36 -7.59
C MET A 154 -9.83 -5.78 -6.70
N VAL A 155 -9.42 -5.34 -5.52
CA VAL A 155 -10.22 -4.53 -4.59
C VAL A 155 -9.37 -3.36 -4.14
N ALA A 156 -9.94 -2.16 -4.08
CA ALA A 156 -9.26 -1.02 -3.47
C ALA A 156 -9.86 -0.67 -2.11
N ILE A 157 -9.02 -0.17 -1.20
CA ILE A 157 -9.46 0.38 0.09
C ILE A 157 -9.12 1.87 0.10
N THR A 158 -10.04 2.70 0.61
CA THR A 158 -9.84 4.13 0.77
C THR A 158 -10.42 4.63 2.09
N ASN A 159 -10.06 5.85 2.49
CA ASN A 159 -10.63 6.50 3.65
C ASN A 159 -10.67 8.04 3.50
N GLU A 160 -11.23 8.71 4.48
CA GLU A 160 -11.40 10.17 4.54
C GLU A 160 -10.09 10.96 4.56
N ALA A 161 -8.96 10.30 4.76
CA ALA A 161 -7.63 10.90 4.70
C ALA A 161 -6.93 10.69 3.33
N ALA A 162 -7.56 9.98 2.41
CA ALA A 162 -7.09 9.91 1.02
C ALA A 162 -7.54 11.18 0.29
N GLY A 163 -6.59 11.99 -0.19
CA GLY A 163 -6.88 13.31 -0.75
C GLY A 163 -6.09 13.64 -2.00
N SER A 164 -6.51 14.69 -2.71
CA SER A 164 -5.87 15.20 -3.91
C SER A 164 -5.77 14.14 -5.02
N ASP A 165 -4.58 13.79 -5.50
CA ASP A 165 -4.39 12.69 -6.44
C ASP A 165 -4.79 11.32 -5.84
N GLY A 166 -4.94 11.21 -4.50
CA GLY A 166 -5.56 10.08 -3.81
C GLY A 166 -7.07 9.99 -4.02
N ASP A 167 -7.77 11.13 -4.09
CA ASP A 167 -9.17 11.18 -4.56
C ASP A 167 -9.26 10.76 -6.03
N ILE A 168 -8.36 11.31 -6.86
CA ILE A 168 -8.38 11.08 -8.32
C ILE A 168 -8.17 9.59 -8.63
N ILE A 169 -7.17 8.93 -8.02
CA ILE A 169 -6.95 7.50 -8.27
C ILE A 169 -8.13 6.65 -7.79
N SER A 170 -8.74 6.99 -6.66
CA SER A 170 -9.93 6.31 -6.14
C SER A 170 -11.12 6.45 -7.12
N HIS A 171 -11.30 7.64 -7.68
CA HIS A 171 -12.32 7.89 -8.70
C HIS A 171 -12.06 7.12 -10.00
N VAL A 172 -10.84 7.20 -10.51
CA VAL A 172 -10.45 6.53 -11.77
C VAL A 172 -10.50 5.01 -11.62
N PHE A 173 -10.14 4.46 -10.47
CA PHE A 173 -10.27 3.02 -10.18
C PHE A 173 -11.71 2.54 -10.38
N LYS A 174 -12.69 3.29 -9.88
CA LYS A 174 -14.12 3.02 -10.07
C LYS A 174 -14.56 3.22 -11.53
N MET A 175 -14.23 4.36 -12.14
CA MET A 175 -14.59 4.66 -13.55
C MET A 175 -14.11 3.58 -14.50
N MET A 176 -12.90 3.09 -14.31
CA MET A 176 -12.33 2.02 -15.14
C MET A 176 -12.83 0.63 -14.75
N LYS A 177 -13.66 0.52 -13.72
CA LYS A 177 -14.22 -0.75 -13.22
C LYS A 177 -13.13 -1.78 -12.91
N LEU A 178 -12.05 -1.33 -12.27
CA LEU A 178 -10.93 -2.19 -11.94
C LEU A 178 -11.28 -3.16 -10.80
N GLY A 179 -12.21 -2.77 -9.94
CA GLY A 179 -12.77 -3.54 -8.85
C GLY A 179 -13.58 -2.65 -7.91
N PRO A 180 -14.21 -3.19 -6.86
CA PRO A 180 -14.93 -2.41 -5.86
C PRO A 180 -13.97 -1.58 -5.00
N LEU A 181 -14.41 -0.36 -4.66
CA LEU A 181 -13.78 0.53 -3.70
C LEU A 181 -14.46 0.38 -2.35
N ILE A 182 -13.69 0.10 -1.29
CA ILE A 182 -14.18 -0.19 0.06
C ILE A 182 -13.64 0.85 1.04
N GLY A 183 -14.39 1.19 2.05
CA GLY A 183 -13.97 2.05 3.15
C GLY A 183 -14.85 3.25 3.36
N LYS A 184 -14.29 4.44 3.45
CA LYS A 184 -15.00 5.70 3.64
C LYS A 184 -14.78 6.62 2.45
N ARG A 185 -15.70 7.56 2.29
CA ARG A 185 -15.60 8.64 1.29
C ARG A 185 -14.26 9.37 1.45
N THR A 186 -13.59 9.62 0.33
CA THR A 186 -12.31 10.33 0.32
C THR A 186 -12.47 11.83 0.68
N TRP A 187 -11.35 12.52 0.84
CA TRP A 187 -11.34 13.90 1.34
C TRP A 187 -12.07 14.90 0.45
N GLY A 188 -11.83 14.86 -0.86
CA GLY A 188 -12.47 15.77 -1.80
C GLY A 188 -11.73 17.09 -2.01
N GLY A 189 -10.43 17.11 -1.87
CA GLY A 189 -9.60 18.28 -2.16
C GLY A 189 -8.73 18.03 -3.39
N VAL A 190 -9.25 18.24 -4.59
CA VAL A 190 -8.58 17.94 -5.86
C VAL A 190 -8.07 19.16 -6.62
N ILE A 191 -8.29 20.37 -6.09
CA ILE A 191 -7.69 21.58 -6.66
C ILE A 191 -6.18 21.52 -6.53
N GLY A 192 -5.50 21.60 -7.65
CA GLY A 192 -4.05 21.52 -7.71
C GLY A 192 -3.36 22.80 -7.23
N ILE A 193 -2.31 22.60 -6.44
CA ILE A 193 -1.47 23.65 -5.89
C ILE A 193 -0.01 23.37 -6.25
N TYR A 194 0.74 24.41 -6.59
CA TYR A 194 2.19 24.35 -6.71
C TYR A 194 2.83 25.33 -5.73
N PRO A 195 3.63 24.88 -4.78
CA PRO A 195 4.33 25.74 -3.81
C PRO A 195 5.54 26.43 -4.49
N ARG A 196 5.28 27.32 -5.44
CA ARG A 196 6.33 27.98 -6.25
C ARG A 196 6.86 29.23 -5.59
N ASP A 197 5.99 29.96 -4.92
CA ASP A 197 6.31 31.28 -4.41
C ASP A 197 6.59 31.20 -2.91
N THR A 198 7.85 31.43 -2.56
CA THR A 198 8.30 31.50 -1.18
C THR A 198 8.34 32.97 -0.74
N LEU A 199 7.67 33.24 0.38
CA LEU A 199 7.69 34.57 1.01
C LEU A 199 9.06 34.84 1.65
N ILE A 200 9.32 36.09 2.00
CA ILE A 200 10.61 36.50 2.57
C ILE A 200 10.94 35.85 3.90
N ASP A 201 9.91 35.42 4.64
CA ASP A 201 10.01 34.69 5.91
C ASP A 201 10.11 33.16 5.73
N GLY A 202 10.18 32.67 4.49
CA GLY A 202 10.18 31.24 4.15
C GLY A 202 8.80 30.60 4.09
N GLY A 203 7.72 31.34 4.32
CA GLY A 203 6.35 30.87 4.11
C GLY A 203 6.09 30.56 2.64
N VAL A 204 5.27 29.56 2.37
CA VAL A 204 4.92 29.13 1.01
C VAL A 204 3.44 29.36 0.77
N THR A 205 3.10 29.94 -0.38
CA THR A 205 1.71 30.10 -0.80
C THR A 205 1.21 28.81 -1.45
N THR A 206 -0.02 28.42 -1.13
CA THR A 206 -0.69 27.24 -1.68
C THR A 206 -1.95 27.63 -2.44
N GLN A 207 -1.85 28.66 -3.25
CA GLN A 207 -2.99 29.12 -4.04
C GLN A 207 -3.39 28.11 -5.12
N PRO A 208 -4.66 28.03 -5.49
CA PRO A 208 -5.14 27.17 -6.60
C PRO A 208 -4.50 27.56 -7.93
N GLU A 209 -4.02 26.56 -8.69
CA GLU A 209 -3.44 26.79 -10.02
C GLU A 209 -4.13 25.99 -11.12
N PHE A 210 -4.70 24.82 -10.79
CA PHE A 210 -5.43 24.00 -11.74
C PHE A 210 -6.50 23.18 -11.05
N SER A 211 -7.46 22.67 -11.81
CA SER A 211 -8.54 21.84 -11.31
C SER A 211 -8.67 20.55 -12.12
N PHE A 212 -9.24 19.52 -11.50
CA PHE A 212 -9.51 18.26 -12.13
C PHE A 212 -10.97 18.22 -12.63
N TRP A 213 -11.16 17.93 -13.92
CA TRP A 213 -12.47 17.69 -14.52
C TRP A 213 -12.60 16.23 -14.90
N SER A 214 -13.63 15.56 -14.40
CA SER A 214 -13.92 14.16 -14.70
C SER A 214 -14.96 14.04 -15.82
N ALA A 215 -14.75 13.08 -16.73
CA ALA A 215 -15.73 12.79 -17.78
C ALA A 215 -17.07 12.26 -17.22
N GLU A 216 -17.07 11.68 -16.02
CA GLU A 216 -18.27 11.15 -15.36
C GLU A 216 -18.99 12.20 -14.51
N SER A 217 -18.24 12.95 -13.69
CA SER A 217 -18.80 13.85 -12.67
C SER A 217 -18.52 15.34 -12.91
N GLY A 218 -17.83 15.69 -13.99
CA GLY A 218 -17.44 17.09 -14.25
C GLY A 218 -16.50 17.61 -13.16
N TRP A 219 -16.81 18.77 -12.59
CA TRP A 219 -16.06 19.43 -11.51
C TRP A 219 -16.39 18.94 -10.10
N GLN A 220 -17.29 17.96 -9.96
CA GLN A 220 -17.91 17.62 -8.67
C GLN A 220 -17.02 16.86 -7.68
N LEU A 221 -15.80 16.48 -8.06
CA LEU A 221 -14.89 15.84 -7.11
C LEU A 221 -14.42 16.79 -6.02
N GLU A 222 -14.18 18.06 -6.38
CA GLU A 222 -13.79 19.09 -5.42
C GLU A 222 -14.89 19.32 -4.39
N ASN A 223 -14.55 19.40 -3.12
CA ASN A 223 -15.42 19.53 -1.94
C ASN A 223 -16.40 18.36 -1.73
N ARG A 224 -16.29 17.27 -2.48
CA ARG A 224 -17.15 16.10 -2.34
C ARG A 224 -16.38 14.82 -2.06
N GLY A 225 -15.30 14.56 -2.80
CA GLY A 225 -14.56 13.31 -2.78
C GLY A 225 -15.29 12.16 -3.49
N VAL A 226 -14.83 10.96 -3.24
CA VAL A 226 -15.28 9.72 -3.89
C VAL A 226 -15.96 8.81 -2.88
N GLU A 227 -17.23 8.52 -3.09
CA GLU A 227 -17.96 7.53 -2.29
C GLU A 227 -17.45 6.13 -2.60
N PRO A 228 -17.18 5.28 -1.60
CA PRO A 228 -16.88 3.88 -1.81
C PRO A 228 -18.10 3.12 -2.36
N ASP A 229 -17.86 1.98 -3.02
CA ASP A 229 -18.94 1.07 -3.41
C ASP A 229 -19.46 0.27 -2.22
N ILE A 230 -18.59 0.04 -1.23
CA ILE A 230 -18.92 -0.66 0.02
C ILE A 230 -18.42 0.21 1.17
N GLU A 231 -19.35 0.85 1.86
CA GLU A 231 -19.00 1.69 3.01
C GLU A 231 -18.68 0.81 4.23
N VAL A 232 -17.52 1.09 4.84
CA VAL A 232 -17.06 0.44 6.08
C VAL A 232 -16.46 1.49 7.01
N GLU A 233 -17.07 1.66 8.15
CA GLU A 233 -16.61 2.58 9.19
C GLU A 233 -15.40 2.00 9.95
N MET A 234 -14.45 2.86 10.29
CA MET A 234 -13.35 2.56 11.22
C MET A 234 -13.62 3.30 12.54
N ARG A 235 -14.20 2.61 13.50
CA ARG A 235 -14.60 3.21 14.78
C ARG A 235 -13.41 3.34 15.73
N PRO A 236 -13.42 4.28 16.69
CA PRO A 236 -12.38 4.40 17.70
C PRO A 236 -12.11 3.09 18.46
N GLN A 237 -13.13 2.29 18.71
CA GLN A 237 -13.00 0.99 19.37
C GLN A 237 -12.20 -0.02 18.54
N ASP A 238 -12.31 0.05 17.21
CA ASP A 238 -11.61 -0.85 16.29
C ASP A 238 -10.10 -0.56 16.36
N TYR A 239 -9.70 0.73 16.41
CA TYR A 239 -8.31 1.13 16.64
C TYR A 239 -7.76 0.61 17.98
N VAL A 240 -8.53 0.76 19.05
CA VAL A 240 -8.13 0.29 20.40
C VAL A 240 -8.03 -1.22 20.43
N GLY A 241 -8.94 -1.92 19.75
CA GLY A 241 -8.96 -3.38 19.65
C GLY A 241 -7.93 -3.96 18.68
N GLY A 242 -7.24 -3.11 17.89
CA GLY A 242 -6.32 -3.55 16.85
C GLY A 242 -6.99 -4.30 15.69
N VAL A 243 -8.30 -4.05 15.50
CA VAL A 243 -9.11 -4.63 14.42
C VAL A 243 -9.16 -3.66 13.25
N ASP A 244 -9.10 -4.19 12.02
CA ASP A 244 -9.23 -3.39 10.80
C ASP A 244 -10.41 -3.90 9.95
N PRO A 245 -11.65 -3.40 10.22
CA PRO A 245 -12.84 -3.87 9.52
C PRO A 245 -12.82 -3.56 8.03
N GLN A 246 -12.11 -2.52 7.60
CA GLN A 246 -11.96 -2.19 6.18
C GLN A 246 -11.09 -3.24 5.47
N LEU A 247 -9.98 -3.63 6.08
CA LEU A 247 -9.10 -4.68 5.55
C LEU A 247 -9.81 -6.04 5.57
N GLU A 248 -10.50 -6.38 6.65
CA GLU A 248 -11.29 -7.62 6.74
C GLU A 248 -12.36 -7.70 5.64
N ARG A 249 -13.05 -6.58 5.40
CA ARG A 249 -14.06 -6.51 4.32
C ARG A 249 -13.41 -6.64 2.94
N ALA A 250 -12.26 -6.04 2.71
CA ALA A 250 -11.53 -6.17 1.45
C ALA A 250 -11.05 -7.61 1.19
N ILE A 251 -10.58 -8.30 2.24
CA ILE A 251 -10.22 -9.73 2.16
C ILE A 251 -11.45 -10.56 1.78
N ALA A 252 -12.56 -10.35 2.47
CA ALA A 252 -13.79 -11.09 2.18
C ALA A 252 -14.27 -10.85 0.74
N GLU A 253 -14.20 -9.60 0.26
CA GLU A 253 -14.65 -9.24 -1.08
C GLU A 253 -13.75 -9.79 -2.18
N VAL A 254 -12.43 -9.70 -2.04
CA VAL A 254 -11.50 -10.25 -3.05
C VAL A 254 -11.64 -11.77 -3.13
N LEU A 255 -11.82 -12.46 -2.01
CA LEU A 255 -12.07 -13.91 -2.00
C LEU A 255 -13.40 -14.28 -2.68
N ARG A 256 -14.46 -13.50 -2.45
CA ARG A 256 -15.75 -13.67 -3.15
C ARG A 256 -15.59 -13.50 -4.66
N LEU A 257 -14.92 -12.43 -5.09
CA LEU A 257 -14.66 -12.17 -6.51
C LEU A 257 -13.83 -13.28 -7.17
N MET A 258 -12.89 -13.86 -6.43
CA MET A 258 -12.08 -15.00 -6.91
C MET A 258 -12.92 -16.27 -7.09
N GLN A 259 -14.00 -16.47 -6.31
CA GLN A 259 -14.93 -17.58 -6.52
C GLN A 259 -15.74 -17.40 -7.81
N ASP A 260 -16.21 -16.17 -8.07
CA ASP A 260 -17.00 -15.84 -9.26
C ASP A 260 -16.15 -15.82 -10.54
N HIS A 261 -14.88 -15.41 -10.41
CA HIS A 261 -13.96 -15.12 -11.50
C HIS A 261 -12.58 -15.70 -11.21
N ALA A 262 -12.51 -17.02 -10.99
CA ALA A 262 -11.26 -17.69 -10.71
C ALA A 262 -10.25 -17.48 -11.85
N PRO A 263 -9.06 -16.94 -11.57
CA PRO A 263 -8.03 -16.84 -12.60
C PRO A 263 -7.64 -18.24 -13.06
N LYS A 264 -7.70 -18.47 -14.37
CA LYS A 264 -7.33 -19.74 -14.99
C LYS A 264 -5.92 -19.63 -15.54
N LEU A 265 -5.01 -20.41 -15.00
CA LEU A 265 -3.74 -20.68 -15.67
C LEU A 265 -3.99 -21.71 -16.78
N PRO A 266 -3.66 -21.40 -18.04
CA PRO A 266 -3.74 -22.38 -19.11
C PRO A 266 -2.80 -23.56 -18.86
N ASP A 267 -3.18 -24.74 -19.34
CA ASP A 267 -2.26 -25.86 -19.41
C ASP A 267 -1.31 -25.68 -20.60
N PHE A 268 -0.04 -25.56 -20.31
CA PHE A 268 1.01 -25.38 -21.32
C PHE A 268 1.75 -26.68 -21.66
N SER A 269 1.31 -27.83 -21.15
CA SER A 269 1.96 -29.13 -21.38
C SER A 269 1.78 -29.61 -22.81
N GLU A 270 0.64 -29.33 -23.44
CA GLU A 270 0.35 -29.72 -24.80
C GLU A 270 0.75 -28.62 -25.80
N ARG A 271 2.00 -28.64 -26.24
CA ARG A 271 2.46 -27.74 -27.29
C ARG A 271 2.28 -28.40 -28.67
N PRO A 272 1.71 -27.66 -29.65
CA PRO A 272 1.60 -28.20 -31.01
C PRO A 272 3.02 -28.48 -31.57
N ARG A 273 3.23 -29.70 -32.03
CA ARG A 273 4.42 -30.07 -32.80
C ARG A 273 4.10 -29.90 -34.26
N LEU A 274 4.60 -28.84 -34.88
CA LEU A 274 4.45 -28.64 -36.30
C LEU A 274 5.43 -29.55 -37.02
N PRO A 275 5.01 -30.26 -38.10
CA PRO A 275 5.93 -30.98 -38.95
C PRO A 275 6.92 -30.02 -39.63
N LEU A 276 8.10 -30.51 -39.97
CA LEU A 276 8.99 -29.75 -40.82
C LEU A 276 8.29 -29.48 -42.17
N PRO A 277 8.53 -28.30 -42.81
CA PRO A 277 8.07 -28.07 -44.16
C PRO A 277 8.55 -29.21 -45.07
N GLU A 278 7.61 -29.73 -45.88
CA GLU A 278 8.02 -30.66 -46.95
C GLU A 278 8.97 -29.91 -47.88
N GLU A 279 10.14 -30.52 -48.13
CA GLU A 279 11.09 -29.99 -49.12
C GLU A 279 10.39 -30.03 -50.48
N GLY A 280 10.06 -28.84 -51.03
CA GLY A 280 9.46 -28.67 -52.35
C GLY A 280 10.46 -28.76 -53.47
#